data_2b2540a1d449ce8dd0fb4f631af2c42b
#
_entry.id   2b2540a1d449ce8dd0fb4f631af2c42b
#
_cell.length_a   1.000
_cell.length_b   1.000
_cell.length_c   1.000
_cell.angle_alpha   90.00
_cell.angle_beta   90.00
_cell.angle_gamma   90.00
#
_symmetry.space_group_name_H-M   'P 1'
#
loop_
_entity.id
_entity.type
_entity.pdbx_description
1 polymer ?
#
loop_
_entity_poly.entity_id
_entity_poly.type
_entity_poly.pdbx_seq_one_letter_code
_entity_poly.pdbx_strand_id
1 'polypeptide(L)'
;MNSTTIICFGEILWDLFPSGKMLGGAPFNVASSIKGLGGDVEFISRVGDDELGKDIRSEVLRQGISTELLQSDPLHETGKVIVTLDDTGSAQYEIAEDAAWDFIEATARSIEKVQQAKAFVFGSLVARASSKASLQSLLKASTFSVFDLNLRPPFYDLNTLKVLMKASQMLKFNDDEIYEIATQMGSPFHSLDQHITFISQETNTDIICVTKGSHGAVLLHNKSWYYNSGYKIKVVDTVGAGDSFLATLVLGLVKGDDIQTTLDLACGMGALVAGSKGANPLIS
;
A
#
# COMPACT_ATOMS: atom_id res chain seq x y z
N MET A 1 -6.68 -8.77 25.78
CA MET A 1 -5.48 -8.69 24.93
C MET A 1 -5.67 -7.48 24.05
N ASN A 2 -4.72 -6.54 24.02
CA ASN A 2 -4.81 -5.41 23.08
C ASN A 2 -4.67 -6.00 21.68
N SER A 3 -5.72 -5.89 20.85
CA SER A 3 -5.68 -6.27 19.44
C SER A 3 -4.52 -5.51 18.78
N THR A 4 -3.72 -6.22 17.97
CA THR A 4 -2.68 -5.64 17.10
C THR A 4 -3.18 -5.54 15.66
N THR A 5 -4.50 -5.50 15.48
CA THR A 5 -5.16 -5.51 14.17
C THR A 5 -4.73 -4.31 13.34
N ILE A 6 -4.31 -4.57 12.11
CA ILE A 6 -4.02 -3.59 11.07
C ILE A 6 -5.17 -3.61 10.07
N ILE A 7 -5.66 -2.45 9.66
CA ILE A 7 -6.68 -2.35 8.60
C ILE A 7 -6.00 -1.85 7.34
N CYS A 8 -6.15 -2.58 6.24
CA CYS A 8 -5.77 -2.11 4.91
C CYS A 8 -7.03 -1.70 4.14
N PHE A 9 -6.95 -0.58 3.38
CA PHE A 9 -8.05 -0.01 2.63
C PHE A 9 -7.61 0.32 1.21
N GLY A 10 -8.36 -0.13 0.22
CA GLY A 10 -8.11 0.25 -1.16
C GLY A 10 -8.49 -0.81 -2.17
N GLU A 11 -7.82 -0.73 -3.32
CA GLU A 11 -8.09 -1.60 -4.46
C GLU A 11 -7.72 -3.06 -4.21
N ILE A 12 -8.57 -3.94 -4.73
CA ILE A 12 -8.30 -5.33 -5.00
C ILE A 12 -8.80 -5.63 -6.42
N LEU A 13 -8.00 -6.31 -7.21
CA LEU A 13 -8.25 -6.45 -8.62
C LEU A 13 -7.57 -7.70 -9.21
N TRP A 14 -7.91 -8.03 -10.43
CA TRP A 14 -7.18 -9.02 -11.22
C TRP A 14 -6.26 -8.33 -12.23
N ASP A 15 -4.97 -8.64 -12.17
CA ASP A 15 -4.03 -8.37 -13.26
C ASP A 15 -4.22 -9.46 -14.31
N LEU A 16 -4.71 -9.06 -15.49
CA LEU A 16 -5.04 -9.95 -16.60
C LEU A 16 -3.88 -10.00 -17.59
N PHE A 17 -3.14 -11.08 -17.58
CA PHE A 17 -2.05 -11.38 -18.52
C PHE A 17 -2.55 -12.30 -19.63
N PRO A 18 -1.90 -12.33 -20.80
CA PRO A 18 -2.19 -13.35 -21.83
C PRO A 18 -2.04 -14.79 -21.33
N SER A 19 -1.23 -15.01 -20.28
CA SER A 19 -0.97 -16.32 -19.67
C SER A 19 -1.93 -16.70 -18.54
N GLY A 20 -2.82 -15.82 -18.12
CA GLY A 20 -3.75 -16.02 -17.00
C GLY A 20 -3.98 -14.77 -16.17
N LYS A 21 -4.61 -14.92 -15.01
CA LYS A 21 -4.88 -13.80 -14.10
C LYS A 21 -4.11 -13.97 -12.79
N MET A 22 -3.69 -12.85 -12.23
CA MET A 22 -3.05 -12.79 -10.89
C MET A 22 -3.80 -11.80 -10.02
N LEU A 23 -3.99 -12.16 -8.75
CA LEU A 23 -4.62 -11.26 -7.78
C LEU A 23 -3.64 -10.16 -7.42
N GLY A 24 -4.09 -8.91 -7.51
CA GLY A 24 -3.33 -7.70 -7.29
C GLY A 24 -4.09 -6.65 -6.48
N GLY A 25 -3.50 -5.46 -6.42
CA GLY A 25 -3.92 -4.35 -5.60
C GLY A 25 -2.94 -4.12 -4.46
N ALA A 26 -2.24 -2.97 -4.46
CA ALA A 26 -1.19 -2.71 -3.48
C ALA A 26 -1.67 -2.81 -2.02
N PRO A 27 -2.81 -2.21 -1.62
CA PRO A 27 -3.32 -2.37 -0.26
C PRO A 27 -3.66 -3.83 0.10
N PHE A 28 -4.14 -4.62 -0.87
CA PHE A 28 -4.39 -6.03 -0.67
C PHE A 28 -3.09 -6.83 -0.53
N ASN A 29 -2.07 -6.53 -1.32
CA ASN A 29 -0.75 -7.16 -1.20
C ASN A 29 -0.12 -6.89 0.17
N VAL A 30 -0.29 -5.67 0.71
CA VAL A 30 0.13 -5.35 2.09
C VAL A 30 -0.64 -6.21 3.09
N ALA A 31 -1.97 -6.33 2.96
CA ALA A 31 -2.79 -7.16 3.86
C ALA A 31 -2.39 -8.63 3.80
N SER A 32 -2.18 -9.17 2.59
CA SER A 32 -1.71 -10.54 2.35
C SER A 32 -0.35 -10.80 3.00
N SER A 33 0.59 -9.87 2.82
CA SER A 33 1.93 -9.96 3.43
C SER A 33 1.87 -9.91 4.96
N ILE A 34 1.06 -9.00 5.55
CA ILE A 34 0.84 -8.94 7.02
C ILE A 34 0.32 -10.29 7.52
N LYS A 35 -0.67 -10.86 6.83
CA LYS A 35 -1.24 -12.16 7.18
C LYS A 35 -0.23 -13.28 7.10
N GLY A 36 0.56 -13.32 6.02
CA GLY A 36 1.64 -14.30 5.82
C GLY A 36 2.73 -14.22 6.91
N LEU A 37 2.98 -13.03 7.47
CA LEU A 37 3.89 -12.80 8.60
C LEU A 37 3.25 -13.12 9.97
N GLY A 38 2.04 -13.69 10.00
CA GLY A 38 1.32 -14.02 11.22
C GLY A 38 0.69 -12.81 11.92
N GLY A 39 0.60 -11.67 11.26
CA GLY A 39 -0.09 -10.49 11.75
C GLY A 39 -1.61 -10.63 11.72
N ASP A 40 -2.30 -9.82 12.52
CA ASP A 40 -3.74 -9.70 12.51
C ASP A 40 -4.14 -8.55 11.60
N VAL A 41 -4.89 -8.85 10.53
CA VAL A 41 -5.26 -7.89 9.49
C VAL A 41 -6.69 -8.08 9.02
N GLU A 42 -7.37 -6.97 8.78
CA GLU A 42 -8.65 -6.91 8.09
C GLU A 42 -8.51 -6.01 6.85
N PHE A 43 -9.32 -6.29 5.83
CA PHE A 43 -9.23 -5.59 4.55
C PHE A 43 -10.57 -4.99 4.13
N ILE A 44 -10.57 -3.66 3.94
CA ILE A 44 -11.74 -2.90 3.49
C ILE A 44 -11.60 -2.63 1.99
N SER A 45 -12.50 -3.19 1.21
CA SER A 45 -12.57 -2.97 -0.24
C SER A 45 -13.97 -3.25 -0.76
N ARG A 46 -14.14 -3.21 -2.10
CA ARG A 46 -15.40 -3.53 -2.77
C ARG A 46 -15.12 -4.26 -4.09
N VAL A 47 -15.88 -5.31 -4.38
CA VAL A 47 -15.81 -6.10 -5.60
C VAL A 47 -17.17 -6.18 -6.23
N GLY A 48 -17.24 -6.38 -7.54
CA GLY A 48 -18.49 -6.57 -8.27
C GLY A 48 -19.22 -7.85 -7.86
N ASP A 49 -20.53 -7.86 -8.06
CA ASP A 49 -21.34 -9.09 -7.96
C ASP A 49 -21.24 -9.91 -9.27
N ASP A 50 -20.02 -10.24 -9.63
CA ASP A 50 -19.63 -10.98 -10.82
C ASP A 50 -18.71 -12.17 -10.48
N GLU A 51 -18.36 -12.99 -11.48
CA GLU A 51 -17.50 -14.17 -11.29
C GLU A 51 -16.09 -13.79 -10.79
N LEU A 52 -15.53 -12.67 -11.27
CA LEU A 52 -14.20 -12.20 -10.80
C LEU A 52 -14.25 -11.78 -9.33
N GLY A 53 -15.35 -11.18 -8.88
CA GLY A 53 -15.56 -10.81 -7.47
C GLY A 53 -15.74 -12.04 -6.57
N LYS A 54 -16.44 -13.07 -7.04
CA LYS A 54 -16.55 -14.37 -6.32
C LYS A 54 -15.20 -15.05 -6.19
N ASP A 55 -14.41 -15.03 -7.25
CA ASP A 55 -13.04 -15.57 -7.24
C ASP A 55 -12.15 -14.81 -6.25
N ILE A 56 -12.23 -13.46 -6.23
CA ILE A 56 -11.49 -12.63 -5.25
C ILE A 56 -11.88 -13.01 -3.82
N ARG A 57 -13.18 -13.12 -3.52
CA ARG A 57 -13.63 -13.51 -2.16
C ARG A 57 -13.08 -14.85 -1.73
N SER A 58 -13.10 -15.81 -2.65
CA SER A 58 -12.58 -17.16 -2.39
C SER A 58 -11.09 -17.13 -2.12
N GLU A 59 -10.33 -16.33 -2.88
CA GLU A 59 -8.89 -16.20 -2.72
C GLU A 59 -8.51 -15.47 -1.41
N VAL A 60 -9.22 -14.40 -1.06
CA VAL A 60 -9.05 -13.66 0.22
C VAL A 60 -9.26 -14.61 1.40
N LEU A 61 -10.33 -15.42 1.38
CA LEU A 61 -10.60 -16.43 2.41
C LEU A 61 -9.51 -17.52 2.45
N ARG A 62 -9.03 -17.99 1.28
CA ARG A 62 -7.95 -18.96 1.20
C ARG A 62 -6.66 -18.48 1.84
N GLN A 63 -6.40 -17.17 1.77
CA GLN A 63 -5.26 -16.54 2.46
C GLN A 63 -5.51 -16.29 3.96
N GLY A 64 -6.68 -16.68 4.49
CA GLY A 64 -7.04 -16.52 5.89
C GLY A 64 -7.38 -15.09 6.30
N ILE A 65 -7.72 -14.22 5.35
CA ILE A 65 -8.20 -12.86 5.59
C ILE A 65 -9.73 -12.88 5.60
N SER A 66 -10.35 -12.18 6.56
CA SER A 66 -11.81 -12.06 6.63
C SER A 66 -12.37 -11.26 5.45
N THR A 67 -13.52 -11.70 4.93
CA THR A 67 -14.28 -10.98 3.90
C THR A 67 -15.42 -10.14 4.47
N GLU A 68 -15.49 -9.98 5.80
CA GLU A 68 -16.56 -9.20 6.49
C GLU A 68 -16.62 -7.75 5.99
N LEU A 69 -15.47 -7.14 5.73
CA LEU A 69 -15.34 -5.75 5.26
C LEU A 69 -15.13 -5.64 3.73
N LEU A 70 -15.21 -6.75 3.01
CA LEU A 70 -15.16 -6.77 1.55
C LEU A 70 -16.60 -6.64 1.00
N GLN A 71 -16.94 -5.45 0.51
CA GLN A 71 -18.28 -5.10 0.05
C GLN A 71 -18.61 -5.74 -1.31
N SER A 72 -19.89 -5.90 -1.64
CA SER A 72 -20.37 -6.28 -2.97
C SER A 72 -20.99 -5.09 -3.69
N ASP A 73 -20.72 -4.96 -4.97
CA ASP A 73 -21.29 -3.95 -5.84
C ASP A 73 -22.16 -4.60 -6.92
N PRO A 74 -23.48 -4.30 -6.96
CA PRO A 74 -24.35 -4.83 -8.01
C PRO A 74 -24.31 -4.03 -9.32
N LEU A 75 -23.63 -2.86 -9.34
CA LEU A 75 -23.63 -1.93 -10.47
C LEU A 75 -22.28 -1.84 -11.18
N HIS A 76 -21.18 -1.99 -10.43
CA HIS A 76 -19.83 -1.81 -10.95
C HIS A 76 -19.10 -3.16 -10.98
N GLU A 77 -18.35 -3.38 -12.06
CA GLU A 77 -17.56 -4.61 -12.22
C GLU A 77 -16.41 -4.68 -11.22
N THR A 78 -15.98 -5.91 -10.94
CA THR A 78 -14.74 -6.16 -10.20
C THR A 78 -13.54 -5.52 -10.91
N GLY A 79 -12.67 -4.89 -10.14
CA GLY A 79 -11.47 -4.24 -10.64
C GLY A 79 -10.58 -5.18 -11.45
N LYS A 80 -10.06 -4.68 -12.56
CA LYS A 80 -9.13 -5.38 -13.43
C LYS A 80 -8.10 -4.42 -14.02
N VAL A 81 -6.89 -4.92 -14.21
CA VAL A 81 -5.81 -4.26 -14.96
C VAL A 81 -5.49 -5.15 -16.13
N ILE A 82 -5.57 -4.61 -17.33
CA ILE A 82 -5.16 -5.32 -18.54
C ILE A 82 -3.66 -5.10 -18.72
N VAL A 83 -2.91 -6.21 -18.74
CA VAL A 83 -1.46 -6.18 -18.95
C VAL A 83 -1.18 -6.62 -20.37
N THR A 84 -0.73 -5.70 -21.19
CA THR A 84 -0.27 -5.96 -22.57
C THR A 84 1.24 -5.84 -22.64
N LEU A 85 1.88 -6.65 -23.49
CA LEU A 85 3.30 -6.51 -23.76
C LEU A 85 3.44 -5.76 -25.08
N ASP A 86 4.30 -4.75 -25.10
CA ASP A 86 4.66 -4.07 -26.35
C ASP A 86 5.63 -4.93 -27.18
N ASP A 87 5.99 -4.44 -28.37
CA ASP A 87 6.90 -5.13 -29.31
C ASP A 87 8.30 -5.37 -28.74
N THR A 88 8.66 -4.67 -27.64
CA THR A 88 9.94 -4.84 -26.92
C THR A 88 9.83 -5.80 -25.74
N GLY A 89 8.61 -6.28 -25.41
CA GLY A 89 8.32 -7.12 -24.26
C GLY A 89 8.11 -6.32 -22.97
N SER A 90 8.00 -4.99 -23.04
CA SER A 90 7.69 -4.14 -21.88
C SER A 90 6.20 -4.18 -21.56
N ALA A 91 5.86 -4.33 -20.28
CA ALA A 91 4.47 -4.40 -19.84
C ALA A 91 3.83 -3.01 -19.83
N GLN A 92 2.64 -2.90 -20.44
CA GLN A 92 1.76 -1.73 -20.33
C GLN A 92 0.55 -2.12 -19.48
N TYR A 93 0.19 -1.25 -18.54
CA TYR A 93 -0.89 -1.49 -17.58
C TYR A 93 -2.04 -0.51 -17.83
N GLU A 94 -3.21 -1.04 -18.15
CA GLU A 94 -4.43 -0.26 -18.29
C GLU A 94 -5.32 -0.52 -17.08
N ILE A 95 -5.41 0.46 -16.16
CA ILE A 95 -6.24 0.39 -14.96
C ILE A 95 -7.67 0.79 -15.34
N ALA A 96 -8.62 -0.10 -15.16
CA ALA A 96 -10.03 0.20 -15.41
C ALA A 96 -10.53 1.32 -14.50
N GLU A 97 -11.33 2.23 -15.07
CA GLU A 97 -12.10 3.22 -14.32
C GLU A 97 -13.47 2.64 -13.96
N ASP A 98 -14.16 3.28 -13.02
CA ASP A 98 -15.49 2.90 -12.54
C ASP A 98 -15.59 1.42 -12.08
N ALA A 99 -14.49 0.91 -11.52
CA ALA A 99 -14.47 -0.40 -10.90
C ALA A 99 -15.10 -0.36 -9.49
N ALA A 100 -15.60 -1.49 -9.01
CA ALA A 100 -16.29 -1.56 -7.71
C ALA A 100 -15.49 -0.92 -6.56
N TRP A 101 -14.17 -1.05 -6.52
CA TRP A 101 -13.31 -0.44 -5.50
C TRP A 101 -13.23 1.10 -5.58
N ASP A 102 -13.71 1.74 -6.64
CA ASP A 102 -13.88 3.19 -6.73
C ASP A 102 -15.07 3.69 -5.89
N PHE A 103 -15.92 2.77 -5.44
CA PHE A 103 -17.18 3.03 -4.74
C PHE A 103 -17.24 2.38 -3.35
N ILE A 104 -16.10 2.21 -2.66
CA ILE A 104 -16.06 1.68 -1.30
C ILE A 104 -16.78 2.64 -0.35
N GLU A 105 -17.67 2.11 0.49
CA GLU A 105 -18.43 2.88 1.46
C GLU A 105 -17.81 2.83 2.86
N ALA A 106 -17.73 3.97 3.54
CA ALA A 106 -17.39 4.03 4.96
C ALA A 106 -18.63 3.69 5.79
N THR A 107 -18.82 2.40 6.09
CA THR A 107 -19.91 1.92 6.93
C THR A 107 -19.64 2.16 8.41
N ALA A 108 -20.68 2.17 9.25
CA ALA A 108 -20.51 2.25 10.70
C ALA A 108 -19.57 1.15 11.22
N ARG A 109 -19.64 -0.07 10.65
CA ARG A 109 -18.77 -1.19 10.99
C ARG A 109 -17.32 -0.94 10.62
N SER A 110 -17.04 -0.45 9.42
CA SER A 110 -15.66 -0.15 8.99
C SER A 110 -15.05 0.99 9.82
N ILE A 111 -15.84 2.01 10.17
CA ILE A 111 -15.40 3.10 11.03
C ILE A 111 -15.04 2.58 12.43
N GLU A 112 -15.90 1.76 13.05
CA GLU A 112 -15.64 1.12 14.35
C GLU A 112 -14.33 0.31 14.31
N LYS A 113 -14.14 -0.50 13.27
CA LYS A 113 -12.93 -1.32 13.11
C LYS A 113 -11.67 -0.47 12.98
N VAL A 114 -11.70 0.60 12.19
CA VAL A 114 -10.56 1.52 12.04
C VAL A 114 -10.25 2.23 13.37
N GLN A 115 -11.26 2.64 14.15
CA GLN A 115 -11.05 3.24 15.48
C GLN A 115 -10.33 2.30 16.45
N GLN A 116 -10.57 1.01 16.34
CA GLN A 116 -9.97 -0.02 17.20
C GLN A 116 -8.61 -0.52 16.69
N ALA A 117 -8.29 -0.25 15.43
CA ALA A 117 -7.06 -0.71 14.78
C ALA A 117 -5.82 0.01 15.32
N LYS A 118 -4.68 -0.68 15.27
CA LYS A 118 -3.36 -0.13 15.59
C LYS A 118 -2.73 0.61 14.44
N ALA A 119 -3.12 0.29 13.21
CA ALA A 119 -2.73 1.03 12.01
C ALA A 119 -3.82 0.92 10.96
N PHE A 120 -3.90 1.97 10.13
CA PHE A 120 -4.76 2.05 8.96
C PHE A 120 -3.90 2.37 7.72
N VAL A 121 -3.78 1.41 6.80
CA VAL A 121 -2.88 1.47 5.64
C VAL A 121 -3.69 1.68 4.37
N PHE A 122 -3.27 2.61 3.52
CA PHE A 122 -3.93 2.90 2.25
C PHE A 122 -2.94 3.45 1.22
N GLY A 123 -3.32 3.40 -0.07
CA GLY A 123 -2.56 3.95 -1.19
C GLY A 123 -3.22 5.19 -1.81
N SER A 124 -2.55 5.79 -2.84
CA SER A 124 -3.08 6.95 -3.55
C SER A 124 -4.20 6.57 -4.52
N LEU A 125 -4.14 5.40 -5.13
CA LEU A 125 -5.03 5.01 -6.23
C LEU A 125 -6.52 4.97 -5.81
N VAL A 126 -6.81 4.56 -4.57
CA VAL A 126 -8.18 4.52 -4.02
C VAL A 126 -8.76 5.92 -3.75
N ALA A 127 -7.95 7.00 -3.80
CA ALA A 127 -8.40 8.36 -3.53
C ALA A 127 -9.11 9.00 -4.73
N ARG A 128 -9.98 8.24 -5.41
CA ARG A 128 -10.77 8.66 -6.56
C ARG A 128 -12.26 8.30 -6.38
N ALA A 129 -13.11 8.80 -7.23
CA ALA A 129 -14.56 8.63 -7.17
C ALA A 129 -15.13 8.77 -5.73
N SER A 130 -16.12 7.97 -5.35
CA SER A 130 -16.74 8.06 -4.02
C SER A 130 -15.87 7.46 -2.91
N SER A 131 -14.93 6.56 -3.24
CA SER A 131 -13.97 6.01 -2.28
C SER A 131 -13.09 7.07 -1.62
N LYS A 132 -12.82 8.20 -2.30
CA LYS A 132 -12.12 9.35 -1.72
C LYS A 132 -12.83 9.92 -0.48
N ALA A 133 -14.15 10.07 -0.53
CA ALA A 133 -14.94 10.57 0.62
C ALA A 133 -14.96 9.55 1.77
N SER A 134 -15.05 8.26 1.44
CA SER A 134 -14.97 7.17 2.41
C SER A 134 -13.61 7.11 3.10
N LEU A 135 -12.52 7.22 2.32
CA LEU A 135 -11.15 7.32 2.85
C LEU A 135 -11.01 8.47 3.85
N GLN A 136 -11.51 9.67 3.50
CA GLN A 136 -11.46 10.83 4.40
C GLN A 136 -12.22 10.59 5.72
N SER A 137 -13.34 9.86 5.67
CA SER A 137 -14.12 9.51 6.86
C SER A 137 -13.37 8.50 7.73
N LEU A 138 -12.74 7.50 7.14
CA LEU A 138 -11.94 6.49 7.85
C LEU A 138 -10.66 7.09 8.43
N LEU A 139 -10.00 8.02 7.73
CA LEU A 139 -8.83 8.74 8.25
C LEU A 139 -9.13 9.52 9.53
N LYS A 140 -10.33 10.13 9.65
CA LYS A 140 -10.75 10.81 10.88
C LYS A 140 -10.94 9.85 12.07
N ALA A 141 -11.20 8.58 11.79
CA ALA A 141 -11.37 7.55 12.81
C ALA A 141 -10.05 6.88 13.22
N SER A 142 -9.03 6.94 12.36
CA SER A 142 -7.73 6.31 12.59
C SER A 142 -6.89 7.08 13.60
N THR A 143 -6.15 6.35 14.44
CA THR A 143 -5.15 6.90 15.36
C THR A 143 -3.73 6.85 14.80
N PHE A 144 -3.46 5.94 13.88
CA PHE A 144 -2.18 5.79 13.19
C PHE A 144 -2.42 5.38 11.74
N SER A 145 -2.43 6.36 10.85
CA SER A 145 -2.60 6.14 9.41
C SER A 145 -1.26 6.14 8.68
N VAL A 146 -1.12 5.16 7.79
CA VAL A 146 0.06 4.92 6.95
C VAL A 146 -0.35 5.11 5.50
N PHE A 147 0.21 6.11 4.87
CA PHE A 147 -0.03 6.42 3.46
C PHE A 147 1.15 5.96 2.60
N ASP A 148 0.96 4.91 1.84
CA ASP A 148 1.86 4.53 0.74
C ASP A 148 1.47 5.31 -0.52
N LEU A 149 2.30 6.22 -0.97
CA LEU A 149 1.96 7.05 -2.12
C LEU A 149 1.71 6.19 -3.36
N ASN A 150 2.62 5.29 -3.68
CA ASN A 150 2.47 4.29 -4.73
C ASN A 150 1.74 4.85 -5.96
N LEU A 151 2.30 5.93 -6.54
CA LEU A 151 1.66 6.75 -7.54
C LEU A 151 1.36 5.98 -8.83
N ARG A 152 0.19 6.21 -9.39
CA ARG A 152 -0.26 5.63 -10.67
C ARG A 152 -0.78 6.74 -11.58
N PRO A 153 0.08 7.33 -12.44
CA PRO A 153 -0.39 8.32 -13.42
C PRO A 153 -1.43 7.72 -14.36
N PRO A 154 -2.48 8.45 -14.73
CA PRO A 154 -2.80 9.85 -14.36
C PRO A 154 -3.71 9.97 -13.12
N PHE A 155 -3.88 8.94 -12.30
CA PHE A 155 -4.92 8.80 -11.28
C PHE A 155 -4.61 9.50 -9.95
N TYR A 156 -3.80 10.56 -9.94
CA TYR A 156 -3.56 11.38 -8.75
C TYR A 156 -3.44 12.87 -9.09
N ASP A 157 -3.69 13.71 -8.12
CA ASP A 157 -3.42 15.15 -8.18
C ASP A 157 -2.72 15.62 -6.89
N LEU A 158 -1.86 16.63 -7.04
CA LEU A 158 -1.03 17.11 -5.93
C LEU A 158 -1.84 17.65 -4.75
N ASN A 159 -3.01 18.28 -4.99
CA ASN A 159 -3.83 18.84 -3.92
C ASN A 159 -4.42 17.72 -3.06
N THR A 160 -4.93 16.66 -3.70
CA THR A 160 -5.40 15.46 -2.99
C THR A 160 -4.27 14.80 -2.21
N LEU A 161 -3.09 14.62 -2.82
CA LEU A 161 -1.93 14.04 -2.13
C LEU A 161 -1.52 14.86 -0.91
N LYS A 162 -1.47 16.20 -1.01
CA LYS A 162 -1.16 17.09 0.13
C LYS A 162 -2.14 16.92 1.29
N VAL A 163 -3.44 16.79 0.98
CA VAL A 163 -4.48 16.57 2.02
C VAL A 163 -4.26 15.22 2.71
N LEU A 164 -4.01 14.15 1.94
CA LEU A 164 -3.79 12.81 2.48
C LEU A 164 -2.48 12.71 3.27
N MET A 165 -1.39 13.32 2.79
CA MET A 165 -0.11 13.36 3.51
C MET A 165 -0.26 14.06 4.86
N LYS A 166 -0.94 15.22 4.91
CA LYS A 166 -1.19 15.97 6.16
C LYS A 166 -2.11 15.23 7.14
N ALA A 167 -2.94 14.32 6.65
CA ALA A 167 -3.82 13.50 7.47
C ALA A 167 -3.17 12.21 7.98
N SER A 168 -1.92 11.92 7.58
CA SER A 168 -1.25 10.65 7.86
C SER A 168 -0.11 10.80 8.86
N GLN A 169 0.06 9.83 9.75
CA GLN A 169 1.15 9.78 10.73
C GLN A 169 2.43 9.18 10.16
N MET A 170 2.31 8.38 9.11
CA MET A 170 3.44 7.82 8.38
C MET A 170 3.23 7.94 6.88
N LEU A 171 4.30 8.35 6.17
CA LEU A 171 4.34 8.39 4.72
C LEU A 171 5.39 7.41 4.20
N LYS A 172 5.05 6.70 3.13
CA LYS A 172 6.03 5.90 2.41
C LYS A 172 6.07 6.33 0.95
N PHE A 173 7.28 6.45 0.43
CA PHE A 173 7.62 6.78 -0.95
C PHE A 173 8.60 5.75 -1.51
N ASN A 174 8.70 5.64 -2.81
CA ASN A 174 9.95 5.24 -3.45
C ASN A 174 10.80 6.48 -3.76
N ASP A 175 12.03 6.27 -4.27
CA ASP A 175 12.95 7.36 -4.57
C ASP A 175 12.44 8.29 -5.69
N ASP A 176 11.82 7.78 -6.74
CA ASP A 176 11.25 8.61 -7.81
C ASP A 176 10.10 9.49 -7.27
N GLU A 177 9.20 8.91 -6.50
CA GLU A 177 8.04 9.59 -5.91
C GLU A 177 8.43 10.76 -4.98
N ILE A 178 9.43 10.56 -4.11
CA ILE A 178 9.83 11.63 -3.16
C ILE A 178 10.42 12.82 -3.91
N TYR A 179 11.24 12.59 -4.95
CA TYR A 179 11.79 13.67 -5.75
C TYR A 179 10.71 14.39 -6.56
N GLU A 180 9.79 13.65 -7.17
CA GLU A 180 8.66 14.20 -7.91
C GLU A 180 7.80 15.09 -7.01
N ILE A 181 7.30 14.54 -5.90
CA ILE A 181 6.35 15.22 -5.02
C ILE A 181 7.00 16.41 -4.32
N ALA A 182 8.23 16.26 -3.80
CA ALA A 182 8.94 17.37 -3.17
C ALA A 182 9.15 18.54 -4.17
N THR A 183 9.53 18.24 -5.41
CA THR A 183 9.69 19.24 -6.46
C THR A 183 8.37 19.94 -6.79
N GLN A 184 7.29 19.17 -6.98
CA GLN A 184 5.96 19.73 -7.24
C GLN A 184 5.43 20.57 -6.06
N MET A 185 5.85 20.27 -4.83
CA MET A 185 5.53 21.05 -3.63
C MET A 185 6.38 22.31 -3.48
N GLY A 186 7.39 22.52 -4.32
CA GLY A 186 8.26 23.69 -4.33
C GLY A 186 9.50 23.55 -3.43
N SER A 187 9.96 22.33 -3.17
CA SER A 187 11.21 22.10 -2.45
C SER A 187 12.39 22.74 -3.19
N PRO A 188 13.20 23.58 -2.53
CA PRO A 188 14.39 24.19 -3.12
C PRO A 188 15.62 23.27 -3.06
N PHE A 189 15.48 22.06 -2.56
CA PHE A 189 16.57 21.14 -2.24
C PHE A 189 16.81 20.13 -3.36
N HIS A 190 17.92 19.37 -3.27
CA HIS A 190 18.32 18.38 -4.28
C HIS A 190 18.71 17.01 -3.69
N SER A 191 18.98 16.92 -2.36
CA SER A 191 19.31 15.64 -1.75
C SER A 191 18.08 14.95 -1.15
N LEU A 192 18.14 13.62 -1.07
CA LEU A 192 17.05 12.81 -0.53
C LEU A 192 16.68 13.21 0.90
N ASP A 193 17.68 13.35 1.79
CA ASP A 193 17.46 13.68 3.20
C ASP A 193 16.82 15.08 3.36
N GLN A 194 17.20 16.03 2.50
CA GLN A 194 16.60 17.35 2.47
C GLN A 194 15.14 17.32 1.98
N HIS A 195 14.83 16.51 0.95
CA HIS A 195 13.45 16.31 0.50
C HIS A 195 12.59 15.65 1.57
N ILE A 196 13.11 14.62 2.26
CA ILE A 196 12.41 13.97 3.37
C ILE A 196 12.12 15.00 4.48
N THR A 197 13.13 15.81 4.86
CA THR A 197 12.97 16.86 5.88
C THR A 197 11.94 17.90 5.44
N PHE A 198 11.98 18.34 4.19
CA PHE A 198 11.02 19.29 3.62
C PHE A 198 9.58 18.74 3.68
N ILE A 199 9.36 17.50 3.20
CA ILE A 199 8.05 16.86 3.26
C ILE A 199 7.57 16.72 4.71
N SER A 200 8.46 16.31 5.64
CA SER A 200 8.14 16.18 7.07
C SER A 200 7.62 17.51 7.64
N GLN A 201 8.26 18.62 7.30
CA GLN A 201 7.87 19.96 7.76
C GLN A 201 6.56 20.43 7.12
N GLU A 202 6.38 20.24 5.79
CA GLU A 202 5.20 20.68 5.05
C GLU A 202 3.93 19.89 5.41
N THR A 203 4.09 18.64 5.83
CA THR A 203 2.99 17.75 6.18
C THR A 203 2.78 17.58 7.68
N ASN A 204 3.75 18.03 8.51
CA ASN A 204 3.80 17.78 9.94
C ASN A 204 3.77 16.26 10.26
N THR A 205 4.56 15.48 9.51
CA THR A 205 4.63 14.02 9.64
C THR A 205 6.01 13.61 10.11
N ASP A 206 6.09 12.93 11.26
CA ASP A 206 7.36 12.57 11.92
C ASP A 206 7.93 11.22 11.44
N ILE A 207 7.18 10.44 10.66
CA ILE A 207 7.60 9.13 10.16
C ILE A 207 7.52 9.13 8.63
N ILE A 208 8.68 9.17 7.97
CA ILE A 208 8.77 9.11 6.50
C ILE A 208 9.77 8.03 6.10
N CYS A 209 9.30 7.08 5.30
CA CYS A 209 10.11 6.01 4.75
C CYS A 209 10.27 6.18 3.24
N VAL A 210 11.50 6.07 2.74
CA VAL A 210 11.79 6.07 1.31
C VAL A 210 12.54 4.81 0.93
N THR A 211 11.93 3.97 0.08
CA THR A 211 12.58 2.81 -0.52
C THR A 211 13.37 3.22 -1.76
N LYS A 212 14.55 2.60 -1.97
CA LYS A 212 15.49 2.90 -3.06
C LYS A 212 15.79 1.64 -3.89
N GLY A 213 14.80 0.81 -4.11
CA GLY A 213 14.97 -0.47 -4.82
C GLY A 213 16.09 -1.32 -4.21
N SER A 214 17.06 -1.73 -5.02
CA SER A 214 18.22 -2.53 -4.59
C SER A 214 19.15 -1.81 -3.60
N HIS A 215 19.00 -0.50 -3.42
CA HIS A 215 19.80 0.32 -2.52
C HIS A 215 19.15 0.49 -1.13
N GLY A 216 18.18 -0.35 -0.80
CA GLY A 216 17.56 -0.42 0.51
C GLY A 216 16.58 0.70 0.79
N ALA A 217 16.63 1.28 1.99
CA ALA A 217 15.68 2.29 2.41
C ALA A 217 16.28 3.30 3.41
N VAL A 218 15.62 4.46 3.51
CA VAL A 218 15.86 5.48 4.52
C VAL A 218 14.56 5.69 5.29
N LEU A 219 14.65 5.75 6.62
CA LEU A 219 13.52 6.02 7.49
C LEU A 219 13.86 7.20 8.42
N LEU A 220 13.10 8.28 8.32
CA LEU A 220 13.00 9.30 9.36
C LEU A 220 11.91 8.85 10.34
N HIS A 221 12.25 8.74 11.63
CA HIS A 221 11.31 8.39 12.68
C HIS A 221 11.57 9.25 13.91
N ASN A 222 10.64 10.15 14.24
CA ASN A 222 10.76 11.06 15.40
C ASN A 222 12.09 11.80 15.45
N LYS A 223 12.50 12.42 14.34
CA LYS A 223 13.77 13.18 14.16
C LYS A 223 15.04 12.32 14.13
N SER A 224 14.94 11.01 14.30
CA SER A 224 16.06 10.07 14.17
C SER A 224 16.07 9.44 12.79
N TRP A 225 17.27 9.21 12.25
CA TRP A 225 17.47 8.64 10.94
C TRP A 225 17.95 7.20 11.04
N TYR A 226 17.35 6.33 10.23
CA TYR A 226 17.69 4.92 10.12
C TYR A 226 17.92 4.58 8.66
N TYR A 227 18.91 3.75 8.39
CA TYR A 227 19.36 3.44 7.03
C TYR A 227 19.58 1.94 6.87
N ASN A 228 19.21 1.42 5.72
CA ASN A 228 19.65 0.12 5.25
C ASN A 228 20.09 0.26 3.79
N SER A 229 21.23 -0.34 3.42
CA SER A 229 21.82 -0.23 2.07
C SER A 229 21.32 -1.29 1.09
N GLY A 230 20.32 -2.07 1.48
CA GLY A 230 19.74 -3.14 0.68
C GLY A 230 20.51 -4.45 0.75
N TYR A 231 19.92 -5.47 0.15
CA TYR A 231 20.51 -6.82 0.08
C TYR A 231 20.75 -7.20 -1.37
N LYS A 232 21.93 -7.77 -1.63
CA LYS A 232 22.28 -8.23 -2.97
C LYS A 232 21.54 -9.52 -3.29
N ILE A 233 20.65 -9.49 -4.26
CA ILE A 233 19.85 -10.63 -4.71
C ILE A 233 19.87 -10.73 -6.23
N LYS A 234 19.45 -11.88 -6.76
CA LYS A 234 19.08 -12.01 -8.16
C LYS A 234 17.59 -11.68 -8.29
N VAL A 235 17.29 -10.55 -8.92
CA VAL A 235 15.91 -10.11 -9.16
C VAL A 235 15.22 -11.07 -10.13
N VAL A 236 14.02 -11.51 -9.77
CA VAL A 236 13.13 -12.37 -10.58
C VAL A 236 11.87 -11.59 -10.96
N ASP A 237 11.23 -10.93 -9.99
CA ASP A 237 10.01 -10.14 -10.17
C ASP A 237 9.94 -9.08 -9.07
N THR A 238 9.71 -7.82 -9.42
CA THR A 238 9.65 -6.74 -8.43
C THR A 238 8.25 -6.45 -7.90
N VAL A 239 7.22 -7.11 -8.47
CA VAL A 239 5.81 -6.91 -8.04
C VAL A 239 5.64 -7.35 -6.59
N GLY A 240 5.02 -6.48 -5.77
CA GLY A 240 4.78 -6.76 -4.36
C GLY A 240 5.98 -6.58 -3.42
N ALA A 241 7.18 -6.32 -3.93
CA ALA A 241 8.36 -6.11 -3.07
C ALA A 241 8.21 -4.89 -2.15
N GLY A 242 7.66 -3.79 -2.68
CA GLY A 242 7.35 -2.59 -1.90
C GLY A 242 6.22 -2.83 -0.89
N ASP A 243 5.21 -3.62 -1.28
CA ASP A 243 4.06 -3.94 -0.43
C ASP A 243 4.47 -4.83 0.75
N SER A 244 5.32 -5.84 0.51
CA SER A 244 5.84 -6.72 1.55
C SER A 244 6.86 -6.02 2.47
N PHE A 245 7.66 -5.10 1.92
CA PHE A 245 8.47 -4.18 2.72
C PHE A 245 7.60 -3.37 3.68
N LEU A 246 6.56 -2.70 3.16
CA LEU A 246 5.66 -1.87 3.97
C LEU A 246 4.94 -2.70 5.04
N ALA A 247 4.43 -3.88 4.67
CA ALA A 247 3.78 -4.80 5.60
C ALA A 247 4.68 -5.14 6.80
N THR A 248 5.95 -5.47 6.52
CA THR A 248 6.94 -5.81 7.56
C THR A 248 7.25 -4.61 8.44
N LEU A 249 7.46 -3.43 7.83
CA LEU A 249 7.76 -2.19 8.55
C LEU A 249 6.60 -1.81 9.49
N VAL A 250 5.37 -1.78 8.97
CA VAL A 250 4.17 -1.43 9.77
C VAL A 250 3.94 -2.43 10.89
N LEU A 251 4.11 -3.73 10.63
CA LEU A 251 3.91 -4.77 11.64
C LEU A 251 4.91 -4.63 12.79
N GLY A 252 6.19 -4.36 12.52
CA GLY A 252 7.21 -4.12 13.54
C GLY A 252 6.94 -2.83 14.35
N LEU A 253 6.57 -1.74 13.67
CA LEU A 253 6.21 -0.48 14.34
C LEU A 253 5.01 -0.66 15.29
N VAL A 254 3.97 -1.38 14.85
CA VAL A 254 2.77 -1.66 15.68
C VAL A 254 3.09 -2.55 16.89
N LYS A 255 4.05 -3.47 16.75
CA LYS A 255 4.53 -4.32 17.86
C LYS A 255 5.44 -3.57 18.82
N GLY A 256 6.00 -2.43 18.42
CA GLY A 256 6.98 -1.66 19.21
C GLY A 256 8.38 -2.30 19.17
N ASP A 257 8.71 -3.00 18.09
CA ASP A 257 10.02 -3.59 17.86
C ASP A 257 11.09 -2.48 17.67
N ASP A 258 12.38 -2.83 17.82
CA ASP A 258 13.48 -1.91 17.54
C ASP A 258 13.43 -1.40 16.10
N ILE A 259 13.54 -0.08 15.94
CA ILE A 259 13.29 0.59 14.64
C ILE A 259 14.31 0.18 13.58
N GLN A 260 15.61 0.09 13.93
CA GLN A 260 16.64 -0.32 12.97
C GLN A 260 16.43 -1.78 12.55
N THR A 261 16.19 -2.64 13.51
CA THR A 261 15.91 -4.07 13.26
C THR A 261 14.67 -4.22 12.37
N THR A 262 13.62 -3.44 12.64
CA THR A 262 12.38 -3.43 11.83
C THR A 262 12.67 -3.01 10.39
N LEU A 263 13.46 -1.95 10.19
CA LEU A 263 13.85 -1.49 8.85
C LEU A 263 14.68 -2.55 8.11
N ASP A 264 15.61 -3.21 8.81
CA ASP A 264 16.46 -4.25 8.23
C ASP A 264 15.64 -5.47 7.80
N LEU A 265 14.68 -5.89 8.62
CA LEU A 265 13.75 -6.97 8.29
C LEU A 265 12.85 -6.59 7.10
N ALA A 266 12.35 -5.35 7.06
CA ALA A 266 11.53 -4.86 5.96
C ALA A 266 12.32 -4.86 4.63
N CYS A 267 13.56 -4.40 4.63
CA CYS A 267 14.45 -4.48 3.45
C CYS A 267 14.73 -5.93 3.04
N GLY A 268 14.96 -6.81 4.02
CA GLY A 268 15.15 -8.25 3.78
C GLY A 268 13.92 -8.90 3.13
N MET A 269 12.73 -8.55 3.61
CA MET A 269 11.47 -9.07 3.07
C MET A 269 11.23 -8.57 1.63
N GLY A 270 11.41 -7.27 1.36
CA GLY A 270 11.32 -6.74 0.01
C GLY A 270 12.30 -7.41 -0.96
N ALA A 271 13.53 -7.67 -0.51
CA ALA A 271 14.53 -8.39 -1.29
C ALA A 271 14.12 -9.85 -1.56
N LEU A 272 13.58 -10.54 -0.56
CA LEU A 272 13.11 -11.94 -0.69
C LEU A 272 11.98 -12.03 -1.73
N VAL A 273 11.00 -11.13 -1.66
CA VAL A 273 9.90 -11.09 -2.63
C VAL A 273 10.42 -10.76 -4.02
N ALA A 274 11.32 -9.77 -4.17
CA ALA A 274 11.93 -9.44 -5.46
C ALA A 274 12.77 -10.59 -6.07
N GLY A 275 13.25 -11.52 -5.25
CA GLY A 275 13.91 -12.77 -5.67
C GLY A 275 12.96 -13.91 -6.02
N SER A 276 11.64 -13.72 -5.88
CA SER A 276 10.61 -14.73 -6.06
C SER A 276 9.68 -14.37 -7.22
N LYS A 277 8.78 -15.28 -7.63
CA LYS A 277 7.71 -14.97 -8.61
C LYS A 277 6.44 -14.49 -7.91
N GLY A 278 5.87 -13.40 -8.42
CA GLY A 278 4.57 -12.86 -7.97
C GLY A 278 4.64 -12.06 -6.67
N ALA A 279 3.58 -11.29 -6.40
CA ALA A 279 3.53 -10.31 -5.30
C ALA A 279 3.49 -10.95 -3.90
N ASN A 280 2.98 -12.16 -3.78
CA ASN A 280 2.75 -12.84 -2.49
C ASN A 280 3.31 -14.27 -2.52
N PRO A 281 4.63 -14.48 -2.61
CA PRO A 281 5.23 -15.81 -2.56
C PRO A 281 4.99 -16.43 -1.17
N LEU A 282 4.77 -17.75 -1.14
CA LEU A 282 4.70 -18.48 0.12
C LEU A 282 6.09 -18.42 0.79
N ILE A 283 6.17 -17.71 1.91
CA ILE A 283 7.36 -17.59 2.72
C ILE A 283 7.29 -18.72 3.76
N SER A 284 8.10 -19.75 3.57
CA SER A 284 8.23 -20.91 4.48
C SER A 284 9.32 -20.68 5.51
#